data_6896cc83a42db670db1e2ba0ced3555e
#
_entry.id   6896cc83a42db670db1e2ba0ced3555e
#
_cell.length_a   1.000
_cell.length_b   1.000
_cell.length_c   1.000
_cell.angle_alpha   90.00
_cell.angle_beta   90.00
_cell.angle_gamma   90.00
#
_symmetry.space_group_name_H-M   'P 1'
#
loop_
_entity.id
_entity.type
_entity.pdbx_description
1 polymer ?
#
loop_
_entity_poly.entity_id
_entity_poly.type
_entity_poly.pdbx_seq_one_letter_code
_entity_poly.pdbx_strand_id
1 'polypeptide(L)'
;MIGTSAHEFRALVLNCYWRKMFETLNDKFEKIVRGIRGKAVISESDLDSTLREIRIALLEADVALVVVKDFISSVKENILGKEVLKSIKPDQMIIKLVQDELVNILGSENQPLNIVSSQMTKILFCGLQGSGKTTSVAKLANHLVKSSKKKVLLSSADIYRPAAQEQLKVLADQVQVGFFNHSFNSAKQIVSETLEHAQKN
;
A
#
# COMPACT_ATOMS: atom_id res chain seq x y z
N MET A 1 -15.19 15.74 -31.19
CA MET A 1 -14.04 14.84 -30.89
C MET A 1 -13.35 15.44 -29.68
N ILE A 2 -13.67 14.94 -28.51
CA ILE A 2 -13.10 15.42 -27.22
C ILE A 2 -11.87 14.55 -26.97
N GLY A 3 -10.69 15.15 -27.20
CA GLY A 3 -9.40 14.51 -26.93
C GLY A 3 -9.16 14.47 -25.44
N THR A 4 -9.47 13.37 -24.79
CA THR A 4 -9.03 13.09 -23.42
C THR A 4 -7.49 13.02 -23.43
N SER A 5 -6.85 13.90 -22.69
CA SER A 5 -5.39 13.97 -22.65
C SER A 5 -4.83 12.66 -22.10
N ALA A 6 -3.68 12.21 -22.61
CA ALA A 6 -2.99 11.00 -22.13
C ALA A 6 -2.75 11.03 -20.61
N HIS A 7 -2.80 12.21 -20.00
CA HIS A 7 -2.67 12.43 -18.56
C HIS A 7 -3.94 12.06 -17.78
N GLU A 8 -5.13 12.35 -18.33
CA GLU A 8 -6.43 11.99 -17.71
C GLU A 8 -6.70 10.48 -17.84
N PHE A 9 -6.36 9.89 -18.99
CA PHE A 9 -6.46 8.43 -19.16
C PHE A 9 -5.53 7.67 -18.21
N ARG A 10 -4.32 8.18 -17.96
CA ARG A 10 -3.37 7.64 -16.97
C ARG A 10 -3.88 7.74 -15.53
N ALA A 11 -4.48 8.87 -15.15
CA ALA A 11 -5.07 9.07 -13.83
C ALA A 11 -6.27 8.12 -13.61
N LEU A 12 -7.08 7.91 -14.65
CA LEU A 12 -8.25 7.03 -14.60
C LEU A 12 -7.85 5.55 -14.46
N VAL A 13 -6.86 5.09 -15.23
CA VAL A 13 -6.36 3.71 -15.17
C VAL A 13 -5.68 3.43 -13.83
N LEU A 14 -4.91 4.37 -13.30
CA LEU A 14 -4.25 4.24 -12.01
C LEU A 14 -5.28 4.20 -10.86
N ASN A 15 -6.31 5.04 -10.91
CA ASN A 15 -7.38 5.07 -9.90
C ASN A 15 -8.24 3.79 -9.95
N CYS A 16 -8.49 3.22 -11.15
CA CYS A 16 -9.22 1.98 -11.34
C CYS A 16 -8.44 0.75 -10.81
N TYR A 17 -7.10 0.74 -10.95
CA TYR A 17 -6.26 -0.37 -10.49
C TYR A 17 -6.17 -0.43 -8.95
N TRP A 18 -6.09 0.73 -8.29
CA TRP A 18 -6.11 0.80 -6.82
C TRP A 18 -7.45 0.40 -6.22
N ARG A 19 -8.57 0.74 -6.87
CA ARG A 19 -9.90 0.31 -6.44
C ARG A 19 -10.06 -1.22 -6.45
N LYS A 20 -9.56 -1.91 -7.49
CA LYS A 20 -9.70 -3.38 -7.61
C LYS A 20 -8.86 -4.16 -6.60
N MET A 21 -7.75 -3.62 -6.12
CA MET A 21 -6.81 -4.38 -5.27
C MET A 21 -7.37 -4.66 -3.86
N PHE A 22 -8.28 -3.80 -3.37
CA PHE A 22 -8.92 -3.95 -2.05
C PHE A 22 -10.45 -4.07 -2.13
N GLU A 23 -10.99 -4.34 -3.32
CA GLU A 23 -12.44 -4.37 -3.57
C GLU A 23 -13.15 -5.37 -2.64
N THR A 24 -12.61 -6.57 -2.51
CA THR A 24 -13.16 -7.62 -1.65
C THR A 24 -13.17 -7.24 -0.16
N LEU A 25 -12.08 -6.63 0.32
CA LEU A 25 -11.98 -6.17 1.71
C LEU A 25 -12.91 -4.98 1.96
N ASN A 26 -12.95 -4.01 1.04
CA ASN A 26 -13.86 -2.88 1.10
C ASN A 26 -15.32 -3.31 1.13
N ASP A 27 -15.72 -4.21 0.25
CA ASP A 27 -17.10 -4.73 0.19
C ASP A 27 -17.52 -5.42 1.50
N LYS A 28 -16.59 -6.15 2.12
CA LYS A 28 -16.83 -6.78 3.42
C LYS A 28 -17.00 -5.74 4.52
N PHE A 29 -16.10 -4.77 4.60
CA PHE A 29 -16.21 -3.69 5.57
C PHE A 29 -17.46 -2.85 5.35
N GLU A 30 -17.85 -2.55 4.12
CA GLU A 30 -19.12 -1.85 3.84
C GLU A 30 -20.34 -2.64 4.32
N LYS A 31 -20.37 -3.97 4.12
CA LYS A 31 -21.46 -4.82 4.63
C LYS A 31 -21.52 -4.79 6.15
N ILE A 32 -20.39 -4.93 6.82
CA ILE A 32 -20.28 -4.87 8.28
C ILE A 32 -20.79 -3.52 8.79
N VAL A 33 -20.32 -2.42 8.20
CA VAL A 33 -20.74 -1.05 8.57
C VAL A 33 -22.26 -0.87 8.35
N ARG A 34 -22.80 -1.36 7.23
CA ARG A 34 -24.26 -1.32 6.97
C ARG A 34 -25.05 -2.11 7.99
N GLY A 35 -24.51 -3.23 8.49
CA GLY A 35 -25.16 -4.08 9.50
C GLY A 35 -25.33 -3.41 10.87
N ILE A 36 -24.46 -2.47 11.23
CA ILE A 36 -24.53 -1.73 12.50
C ILE A 36 -25.08 -0.31 12.35
N ARG A 37 -25.04 0.25 11.15
CA ARG A 37 -25.44 1.65 10.88
C ARG A 37 -26.94 1.85 11.13
N GLY A 38 -27.25 2.92 11.89
CA GLY A 38 -28.62 3.29 12.20
C GLY A 38 -29.24 2.52 13.38
N LYS A 39 -28.51 1.60 14.02
CA LYS A 39 -28.96 0.97 15.26
C LYS A 39 -28.85 1.99 16.41
N ALA A 40 -29.99 2.32 17.03
CA ALA A 40 -30.03 3.20 18.18
C ALA A 40 -29.47 2.54 19.46
N VAL A 41 -29.52 1.20 19.52
CA VAL A 41 -28.97 0.38 20.58
C VAL A 41 -28.16 -0.75 19.97
N ILE A 42 -26.95 -0.95 20.47
CA ILE A 42 -26.06 -2.06 20.07
C ILE A 42 -25.80 -2.88 21.33
N SER A 43 -26.22 -4.14 21.29
CA SER A 43 -25.95 -5.09 22.37
C SER A 43 -24.50 -5.59 22.34
N GLU A 44 -24.01 -6.17 23.44
CA GLU A 44 -22.72 -6.85 23.46
C GLU A 44 -22.66 -8.01 22.45
N SER A 45 -23.77 -8.70 22.24
CA SER A 45 -23.88 -9.75 21.24
C SER A 45 -23.75 -9.22 19.79
N ASP A 46 -24.33 -8.06 19.50
CA ASP A 46 -24.16 -7.39 18.19
C ASP A 46 -22.68 -6.97 17.98
N LEU A 47 -22.05 -6.48 19.05
CA LEU A 47 -20.63 -6.11 19.00
C LEU A 47 -19.74 -7.33 18.75
N ASP A 48 -19.92 -8.41 19.49
CA ASP A 48 -19.14 -9.64 19.30
C ASP A 48 -19.33 -10.25 17.92
N SER A 49 -20.54 -10.20 17.37
CA SER A 49 -20.83 -10.61 15.99
C SER A 49 -20.07 -9.75 14.98
N THR A 50 -20.13 -8.43 15.15
CA THR A 50 -19.45 -7.46 14.28
C THR A 50 -17.93 -7.65 14.32
N LEU A 51 -17.34 -7.79 15.50
CA LEU A 51 -15.91 -8.03 15.67
C LEU A 51 -15.47 -9.37 15.06
N ARG A 52 -16.33 -10.39 15.12
CA ARG A 52 -16.08 -11.67 14.47
C ARG A 52 -16.04 -11.52 12.94
N GLU A 53 -16.98 -10.78 12.35
CA GLU A 53 -16.99 -10.52 10.90
C GLU A 53 -15.75 -9.73 10.47
N ILE A 54 -15.34 -8.70 11.21
CA ILE A 54 -14.11 -7.95 10.97
C ILE A 54 -12.90 -8.86 11.02
N ARG A 55 -12.82 -9.74 12.04
CA ARG A 55 -11.73 -10.72 12.16
C ARG A 55 -11.63 -11.62 10.94
N ILE A 56 -12.76 -12.15 10.46
CA ILE A 56 -12.80 -13.01 9.27
C ILE A 56 -12.34 -12.23 8.04
N ALA A 57 -12.83 -11.00 7.84
CA ALA A 57 -12.45 -10.15 6.72
C ALA A 57 -10.94 -9.86 6.67
N LEU A 58 -10.32 -9.59 7.82
CA LEU A 58 -8.88 -9.35 7.92
C LEU A 58 -8.05 -10.61 7.65
N LEU A 59 -8.47 -11.78 8.18
CA LEU A 59 -7.79 -13.05 7.92
C LEU A 59 -7.87 -13.47 6.44
N GLU A 60 -9.02 -13.25 5.79
CA GLU A 60 -9.18 -13.51 4.35
C GLU A 60 -8.39 -12.52 3.47
N ALA A 61 -8.00 -11.38 4.02
CA ALA A 61 -7.08 -10.42 3.40
C ALA A 61 -5.60 -10.70 3.74
N ASP A 62 -5.28 -11.92 4.21
CA ASP A 62 -3.92 -12.38 4.55
C ASP A 62 -3.23 -11.58 5.68
N VAL A 63 -4.00 -10.92 6.55
CA VAL A 63 -3.44 -10.25 7.73
C VAL A 63 -3.01 -11.32 8.75
N ALA A 64 -1.80 -11.17 9.31
CA ALA A 64 -1.25 -12.13 10.25
C ALA A 64 -2.14 -12.31 11.49
N LEU A 65 -2.38 -13.55 11.91
CA LEU A 65 -3.29 -13.90 13.00
C LEU A 65 -3.00 -13.16 14.31
N VAL A 66 -1.72 -12.92 14.62
CA VAL A 66 -1.31 -12.17 15.83
C VAL A 66 -1.83 -10.75 15.75
N VAL A 67 -1.60 -10.06 14.63
CA VAL A 67 -2.06 -8.68 14.40
C VAL A 67 -3.59 -8.60 14.48
N VAL A 68 -4.30 -9.57 13.89
CA VAL A 68 -5.76 -9.60 13.95
C VAL A 68 -6.28 -9.79 15.39
N LYS A 69 -5.63 -10.64 16.17
CA LYS A 69 -6.00 -10.83 17.60
C LYS A 69 -5.81 -9.56 18.40
N ASP A 70 -4.65 -8.94 18.28
CA ASP A 70 -4.32 -7.71 19.00
C ASP A 70 -5.29 -6.58 18.63
N PHE A 71 -5.58 -6.43 17.33
CA PHE A 71 -6.57 -5.48 16.83
C PHE A 71 -7.96 -5.68 17.44
N ILE A 72 -8.50 -6.91 17.40
CA ILE A 72 -9.83 -7.21 17.93
C ILE A 72 -9.89 -6.97 19.44
N SER A 73 -8.83 -7.33 20.19
CA SER A 73 -8.76 -7.08 21.64
C SER A 73 -8.76 -5.59 21.94
N SER A 74 -7.91 -4.81 21.23
CA SER A 74 -7.81 -3.36 21.41
C SER A 74 -9.13 -2.65 21.09
N VAL A 75 -9.78 -2.99 19.99
CA VAL A 75 -11.09 -2.42 19.61
C VAL A 75 -12.14 -2.75 20.67
N LYS A 76 -12.21 -4.02 21.13
CA LYS A 76 -13.18 -4.44 22.16
C LYS A 76 -12.98 -3.71 23.47
N GLU A 77 -11.75 -3.59 23.96
CA GLU A 77 -11.41 -2.87 25.18
C GLU A 77 -11.78 -1.38 25.09
N ASN A 78 -11.48 -0.74 23.96
CA ASN A 78 -11.81 0.66 23.73
C ASN A 78 -13.33 0.91 23.68
N ILE A 79 -14.11 -0.02 23.13
CA ILE A 79 -15.58 0.09 23.09
C ILE A 79 -16.17 -0.08 24.49
N LEU A 80 -15.75 -1.09 25.23
CA LEU A 80 -16.26 -1.36 26.57
C LEU A 80 -15.82 -0.30 27.59
N GLY A 81 -14.55 0.13 27.52
CA GLY A 81 -13.98 1.11 28.45
C GLY A 81 -14.56 2.53 28.33
N LYS A 82 -15.05 2.91 27.13
CA LYS A 82 -15.61 4.25 26.87
C LYS A 82 -17.13 4.34 26.96
N GLU A 83 -17.80 3.33 27.50
CA GLU A 83 -19.28 3.26 27.52
C GLU A 83 -19.95 3.57 26.18
N VAL A 84 -19.31 3.19 25.08
CA VAL A 84 -19.76 3.48 23.71
C VAL A 84 -21.16 2.96 23.45
N LEU A 85 -21.48 1.79 24.01
CA LEU A 85 -22.79 1.14 23.83
C LEU A 85 -23.94 1.96 24.46
N LYS A 86 -23.64 2.85 25.41
CA LYS A 86 -24.62 3.75 26.05
C LYS A 86 -24.70 5.14 25.38
N SER A 87 -23.90 5.37 24.33
CA SER A 87 -23.89 6.66 23.67
C SER A 87 -25.14 6.89 22.79
N ILE A 88 -25.41 8.15 22.44
CA ILE A 88 -26.54 8.53 21.58
C ILE A 88 -26.38 7.97 20.13
N LYS A 89 -25.13 7.72 19.69
CA LYS A 89 -24.79 7.20 18.36
C LYS A 89 -23.74 6.11 18.45
N PRO A 90 -24.08 4.94 19.00
CA PRO A 90 -23.10 3.88 19.24
C PRO A 90 -22.50 3.32 17.95
N ASP A 91 -23.28 3.26 16.88
CA ASP A 91 -22.86 2.82 15.55
C ASP A 91 -21.70 3.67 15.00
N GLN A 92 -21.82 5.00 15.06
CA GLN A 92 -20.79 5.92 14.59
C GLN A 92 -19.52 5.85 15.44
N MET A 93 -19.66 5.69 16.74
CA MET A 93 -18.52 5.56 17.65
C MET A 93 -17.75 4.27 17.43
N ILE A 94 -18.45 3.14 17.20
CA ILE A 94 -17.80 1.86 16.88
C ILE A 94 -17.03 1.96 15.56
N ILE A 95 -17.63 2.51 14.51
CA ILE A 95 -16.98 2.71 13.22
C ILE A 95 -15.71 3.56 13.38
N LYS A 96 -15.82 4.65 14.15
CA LYS A 96 -14.66 5.51 14.41
C LYS A 96 -13.55 4.78 15.16
N LEU A 97 -13.85 4.02 16.21
CA LEU A 97 -12.86 3.27 16.97
C LEU A 97 -12.17 2.20 16.12
N VAL A 98 -12.91 1.52 15.26
CA VAL A 98 -12.35 0.56 14.30
C VAL A 98 -11.40 1.28 13.32
N GLN A 99 -11.79 2.45 12.83
CA GLN A 99 -10.95 3.26 11.94
C GLN A 99 -9.69 3.74 12.65
N ASP A 100 -9.81 4.29 13.85
CA ASP A 100 -8.68 4.78 14.63
C ASP A 100 -7.67 3.66 14.90
N GLU A 101 -8.14 2.46 15.22
CA GLU A 101 -7.27 1.31 15.46
C GLU A 101 -6.60 0.80 14.17
N LEU A 102 -7.29 0.81 13.03
CA LEU A 102 -6.67 0.52 11.74
C LEU A 102 -5.56 1.52 11.41
N VAL A 103 -5.78 2.80 11.68
CA VAL A 103 -4.76 3.84 11.51
C VAL A 103 -3.56 3.59 12.43
N ASN A 104 -3.78 3.20 13.68
CA ASN A 104 -2.70 2.87 14.61
C ASN A 104 -1.82 1.74 14.12
N ILE A 105 -2.42 0.65 13.58
CA ILE A 105 -1.67 -0.49 13.02
C ILE A 105 -0.90 -0.11 11.76
N LEU A 106 -1.50 0.70 10.89
CA LEU A 106 -0.86 1.14 9.64
C LEU A 106 0.21 2.22 9.87
N GLY A 107 0.22 2.85 11.03
CA GLY A 107 1.06 3.98 11.39
C GLY A 107 0.34 5.30 11.28
N SER A 108 0.26 6.02 12.40
CA SER A 108 -0.43 7.31 12.52
C SER A 108 0.30 8.47 11.84
N GLU A 109 1.59 8.32 11.60
CA GLU A 109 2.44 9.37 11.03
C GLU A 109 3.09 8.93 9.71
N ASN A 110 3.14 9.87 8.77
CA ASN A 110 3.90 9.66 7.54
C ASN A 110 5.39 9.68 7.85
N GLN A 111 6.09 8.56 7.60
CA GLN A 111 7.54 8.48 7.70
C GLN A 111 8.15 8.83 6.33
N PRO A 112 8.87 9.96 6.21
CA PRO A 112 9.50 10.33 4.96
C PRO A 112 10.64 9.36 4.63
N LEU A 113 10.94 9.22 3.34
CA LEU A 113 12.10 8.47 2.90
C LEU A 113 13.39 9.12 3.44
N ASN A 114 14.22 8.35 4.12
CA ASN A 114 15.53 8.82 4.60
C ASN A 114 16.53 8.89 3.42
N ILE A 115 16.49 9.98 2.68
CA ILE A 115 17.39 10.25 1.55
C ILE A 115 18.51 11.16 2.01
N VAL A 116 19.68 10.58 2.23
CA VAL A 116 20.86 11.31 2.67
C VAL A 116 21.54 11.98 1.46
N SER A 117 21.75 13.30 1.52
CA SER A 117 22.32 14.06 0.40
C SER A 117 23.81 13.80 0.16
N SER A 118 24.53 13.31 1.15
CA SER A 118 25.97 13.03 1.08
C SER A 118 26.33 11.64 0.58
N GLN A 119 25.34 10.76 0.42
CA GLN A 119 25.57 9.37 0.03
C GLN A 119 24.51 8.88 -0.96
N MET A 120 24.87 7.89 -1.78
CA MET A 120 23.93 7.21 -2.66
C MET A 120 22.92 6.40 -1.84
N THR A 121 21.66 6.77 -1.90
CA THR A 121 20.57 6.01 -1.29
C THR A 121 20.19 4.83 -2.17
N LYS A 122 20.15 3.63 -1.58
CA LYS A 122 19.81 2.38 -2.24
C LYS A 122 18.43 1.94 -1.76
N ILE A 123 17.50 1.73 -2.69
CA ILE A 123 16.12 1.33 -2.38
C ILE A 123 15.84 0.01 -3.09
N LEU A 124 15.53 -1.04 -2.33
CA LEU A 124 15.16 -2.35 -2.84
C LEU A 124 13.64 -2.52 -2.77
N PHE A 125 13.02 -2.82 -3.93
CA PHE A 125 11.61 -3.17 -4.02
C PHE A 125 11.42 -4.68 -4.07
N CYS A 126 10.79 -5.23 -3.04
CA CYS A 126 10.46 -6.64 -2.93
C CYS A 126 8.94 -6.84 -2.95
N GLY A 127 8.50 -8.02 -3.36
CA GLY A 127 7.09 -8.41 -3.30
C GLY A 127 6.75 -9.52 -4.29
N LEU A 128 5.55 -10.06 -4.16
CA LEU A 128 5.02 -11.11 -5.03
C LEU A 128 4.79 -10.62 -6.47
N GLN A 129 4.64 -11.54 -7.40
CA GLN A 129 4.26 -11.23 -8.77
C GLN A 129 2.89 -10.52 -8.79
N GLY A 130 2.74 -9.49 -9.61
CA GLY A 130 1.50 -8.71 -9.67
C GLY A 130 1.29 -7.69 -8.54
N SER A 131 2.17 -7.63 -7.51
CA SER A 131 2.07 -6.68 -6.39
C SER A 131 2.34 -5.22 -6.73
N GLY A 132 2.59 -4.89 -8.00
CA GLY A 132 2.81 -3.51 -8.46
C GLY A 132 4.22 -2.96 -8.26
N LYS A 133 5.24 -3.82 -7.99
CA LYS A 133 6.64 -3.37 -7.80
C LYS A 133 7.13 -2.44 -8.89
N THR A 134 7.08 -2.89 -10.15
CA THR A 134 7.58 -2.14 -11.31
C THR A 134 6.90 -0.78 -11.45
N THR A 135 5.58 -0.74 -11.26
CA THR A 135 4.81 0.51 -11.30
C THR A 135 5.16 1.44 -10.13
N SER A 136 5.34 0.90 -8.93
CA SER A 136 5.71 1.68 -7.74
C SER A 136 7.12 2.25 -7.85
N VAL A 137 8.07 1.50 -8.38
CA VAL A 137 9.43 1.96 -8.67
C VAL A 137 9.41 3.16 -9.60
N ALA A 138 8.68 3.08 -10.72
CA ALA A 138 8.59 4.18 -11.69
C ALA A 138 7.90 5.42 -11.10
N LYS A 139 6.85 5.24 -10.28
CA LYS A 139 6.17 6.35 -9.57
C LYS A 139 7.09 7.04 -8.58
N LEU A 140 7.84 6.26 -7.78
CA LEU A 140 8.79 6.81 -6.83
C LEU A 140 9.91 7.55 -7.55
N ALA A 141 10.48 6.96 -8.61
CA ALA A 141 11.51 7.60 -9.43
C ALA A 141 11.02 8.96 -9.97
N ASN A 142 9.82 9.02 -10.55
CA ASN A 142 9.24 10.25 -11.03
C ASN A 142 9.04 11.28 -9.92
N HIS A 143 8.60 10.84 -8.74
CA HIS A 143 8.44 11.72 -7.57
C HIS A 143 9.79 12.30 -7.13
N LEU A 144 10.83 11.48 -7.01
CA LEU A 144 12.16 11.90 -6.59
C LEU A 144 12.80 12.89 -7.57
N VAL A 145 12.63 12.68 -8.86
CA VAL A 145 13.13 13.61 -9.89
C VAL A 145 12.36 14.93 -9.83
N LYS A 146 11.04 14.90 -9.81
CA LYS A 146 10.21 16.11 -9.88
C LYS A 146 10.22 16.92 -8.58
N SER A 147 10.09 16.27 -7.44
CA SER A 147 9.94 16.94 -6.14
C SER A 147 11.27 17.23 -5.47
N SER A 148 12.25 16.34 -5.62
CA SER A 148 13.53 16.41 -4.89
C SER A 148 14.74 16.68 -5.79
N LYS A 149 14.54 16.81 -7.12
CA LYS A 149 15.59 17.02 -8.13
C LYS A 149 16.77 16.03 -7.99
N LYS A 150 16.47 14.78 -7.60
CA LYS A 150 17.49 13.74 -7.41
C LYS A 150 17.78 13.03 -8.72
N LYS A 151 19.03 12.65 -8.95
CA LYS A 151 19.40 11.69 -9.99
C LYS A 151 18.92 10.30 -9.55
N VAL A 152 18.25 9.59 -10.44
CA VAL A 152 17.69 8.25 -10.17
C VAL A 152 18.17 7.28 -11.23
N LEU A 153 18.67 6.13 -10.81
CA LEU A 153 19.01 5.00 -11.66
C LEU A 153 18.12 3.81 -11.30
N LEU A 154 17.48 3.21 -12.27
CA LEU A 154 16.69 1.99 -12.11
C LEU A 154 17.45 0.78 -12.65
N SER A 155 17.26 -0.37 -11.99
CA SER A 155 17.77 -1.66 -12.44
C SER A 155 16.81 -2.77 -12.05
N SER A 156 16.76 -3.84 -12.86
CA SER A 156 15.95 -5.02 -12.56
C SER A 156 16.86 -6.19 -12.22
N ALA A 157 16.71 -6.75 -11.01
CA ALA A 157 17.39 -7.98 -10.60
C ALA A 157 16.54 -9.24 -10.86
N ASP A 158 15.47 -9.14 -11.67
CA ASP A 158 14.62 -10.26 -12.04
C ASP A 158 15.24 -11.05 -13.21
N ILE A 159 16.00 -12.08 -12.85
CA ILE A 159 16.70 -12.94 -13.83
C ILE A 159 15.80 -14.02 -14.44
N TYR A 160 14.61 -14.24 -13.87
CA TYR A 160 13.70 -15.30 -14.32
C TYR A 160 12.70 -14.85 -15.38
N ARG A 161 12.49 -13.54 -15.53
CA ARG A 161 11.52 -12.98 -16.47
C ARG A 161 12.20 -11.96 -17.40
N PRO A 162 12.60 -12.37 -18.61
CA PRO A 162 13.29 -11.48 -19.55
C PRO A 162 12.51 -10.19 -19.84
N ALA A 163 11.19 -10.27 -19.95
CA ALA A 163 10.34 -9.11 -20.21
C ALA A 163 10.28 -8.11 -19.03
N ALA A 164 10.67 -8.50 -17.81
CA ALA A 164 10.60 -7.61 -16.64
C ALA A 164 11.61 -6.47 -16.74
N GLN A 165 12.80 -6.74 -17.26
CA GLN A 165 13.83 -5.73 -17.49
C GLN A 165 13.37 -4.71 -18.55
N GLU A 166 12.82 -5.21 -19.68
CA GLU A 166 12.31 -4.36 -20.75
C GLU A 166 11.14 -3.48 -20.31
N GLN A 167 10.21 -4.07 -19.55
CA GLN A 167 9.08 -3.31 -18.96
C GLN A 167 9.56 -2.18 -18.04
N LEU A 168 10.56 -2.43 -17.21
CA LEU A 168 11.11 -1.40 -16.32
C LEU A 168 11.85 -0.32 -17.12
N LYS A 169 12.58 -0.70 -18.18
CA LYS A 169 13.25 0.23 -19.08
C LYS A 169 12.27 1.19 -19.75
N VAL A 170 11.18 0.66 -20.31
CA VAL A 170 10.12 1.50 -20.93
C VAL A 170 9.57 2.51 -19.92
N LEU A 171 9.36 2.11 -18.67
CA LEU A 171 8.89 3.02 -17.62
C LEU A 171 9.96 4.04 -17.23
N ALA A 172 11.25 3.65 -17.17
CA ALA A 172 12.36 4.57 -16.90
C ALA A 172 12.43 5.67 -17.97
N ASP A 173 12.33 5.29 -19.23
CA ASP A 173 12.31 6.23 -20.36
C ASP A 173 11.11 7.18 -20.27
N GLN A 174 9.92 6.68 -19.90
CA GLN A 174 8.72 7.49 -19.74
C GLN A 174 8.83 8.56 -18.65
N VAL A 175 9.53 8.25 -17.56
CA VAL A 175 9.73 9.18 -16.43
C VAL A 175 11.07 9.90 -16.48
N GLN A 176 11.84 9.70 -17.57
CA GLN A 176 13.12 10.34 -17.86
C GLN A 176 14.17 10.13 -16.75
N VAL A 177 14.34 8.89 -16.31
CA VAL A 177 15.37 8.48 -15.36
C VAL A 177 16.35 7.49 -15.98
N GLY A 178 17.55 7.39 -15.40
CA GLY A 178 18.56 6.43 -15.84
C GLY A 178 18.08 4.98 -15.68
N PHE A 179 18.46 4.14 -16.62
CA PHE A 179 18.23 2.70 -16.54
C PHE A 179 19.53 1.94 -16.79
N PHE A 180 19.89 1.04 -15.87
CA PHE A 180 21.03 0.16 -16.04
C PHE A 180 20.61 -1.09 -16.81
N ASN A 181 21.00 -1.16 -18.08
CA ASN A 181 20.79 -2.32 -18.93
C ASN A 181 21.90 -3.34 -18.73
N HIS A 182 21.57 -4.62 -18.62
CA HIS A 182 22.54 -5.69 -18.41
C HIS A 182 22.09 -7.00 -19.04
N SER A 183 23.06 -7.91 -19.23
CA SER A 183 22.84 -9.29 -19.70
C SER A 183 23.28 -10.36 -18.67
N PHE A 184 23.46 -9.97 -17.41
CA PHE A 184 23.90 -10.88 -16.35
C PHE A 184 22.81 -11.82 -15.91
N ASN A 185 23.20 -13.07 -15.59
CA ASN A 185 22.29 -14.10 -15.09
C ASN A 185 22.35 -14.31 -13.56
N SER A 186 22.99 -13.38 -12.84
CA SER A 186 23.10 -13.40 -11.38
C SER A 186 22.57 -12.10 -10.79
N ALA A 187 21.55 -12.19 -9.94
CA ALA A 187 21.00 -11.02 -9.24
C ALA A 187 22.06 -10.29 -8.42
N LYS A 188 22.99 -11.01 -7.78
CA LYS A 188 24.09 -10.42 -7.03
C LYS A 188 25.01 -9.60 -7.92
N GLN A 189 25.37 -10.13 -9.08
CA GLN A 189 26.21 -9.42 -10.04
C GLN A 189 25.51 -8.18 -10.59
N ILE A 190 24.23 -8.29 -10.96
CA ILE A 190 23.43 -7.14 -11.42
C ILE A 190 23.47 -6.01 -10.40
N VAL A 191 23.22 -6.32 -9.13
CA VAL A 191 23.22 -5.32 -8.06
C VAL A 191 24.61 -4.68 -7.90
N SER A 192 25.68 -5.48 -7.88
CA SER A 192 27.06 -4.97 -7.75
C SER A 192 27.41 -4.01 -8.89
N GLU A 193 27.20 -4.44 -10.12
CA GLU A 193 27.51 -3.63 -11.31
C GLU A 193 26.64 -2.38 -11.42
N THR A 194 25.35 -2.48 -11.00
CA THR A 194 24.47 -1.31 -10.93
C THR A 194 24.98 -0.27 -9.93
N LEU A 195 25.45 -0.72 -8.77
CA LEU A 195 25.99 0.18 -7.75
C LEU A 195 27.28 0.85 -8.20
N GLU A 196 28.18 0.11 -8.84
CA GLU A 196 29.41 0.67 -9.41
C GLU A 196 29.11 1.69 -10.52
N HIS A 197 28.16 1.37 -11.40
CA HIS A 197 27.73 2.28 -12.44
C HIS A 197 27.15 3.58 -11.87
N ALA A 198 26.31 3.45 -10.84
CA ALA A 198 25.70 4.60 -10.17
C ALA A 198 26.70 5.48 -9.39
N GLN A 199 27.83 4.91 -8.94
CA GLN A 199 28.90 5.67 -8.28
C GLN A 199 29.77 6.48 -9.27
N LYS A 200 29.87 6.00 -10.51
CA LYS A 200 30.71 6.62 -11.55
C LYS A 200 29.97 7.74 -12.32
N ASN A 201 28.63 7.79 -12.24
CA ASN A 201 27.78 8.72 -13.01
C ASN A 201 26.86 9.55 -12.10
#